data_8892de74fbd2481d1e3c3dc86cf76e3f
#
_entry.id   8892de74fbd2481d1e3c3dc86cf76e3f
#
_cell.length_a   1.000
_cell.length_b   1.000
_cell.length_c   1.000
_cell.angle_alpha   90.00
_cell.angle_beta   90.00
_cell.angle_gamma   90.00
#
_symmetry.space_group_name_H-M   'P 1'
#
loop_
_entity.id
_entity.type
_entity.pdbx_description
1 polymer ?
#
loop_
_entity_poly.entity_id
_entity_poly.type
_entity_poly.pdbx_seq_one_letter_code
_entity_poly.pdbx_strand_id
1 'polypeptide(L)'
;MDRGLGVREAKEEVVKTLLWVSGVVLVGTVLVTSVGAHHASGPFYDPEKSVEAVGTVTKFVFRNPHSFVYVDAVNADGSTTAWEIEMGASVSMSRRGWTPDTIKAGDQIKVVGQPSRAP
;
A
#
# COMPACT_ATOMS: atom_id res chain seq x y z
N MET A 1 37.22 39.99 41.96
CA MET A 1 36.73 38.59 42.19
C MET A 1 35.46 38.40 41.37
N ASP A 2 35.50 38.32 40.05
CA ASP A 2 34.31 38.25 39.23
C ASP A 2 34.50 37.38 37.94
N ARG A 3 35.09 36.18 38.13
CA ARG A 3 35.23 35.20 37.04
C ARG A 3 34.15 34.12 37.01
N GLY A 4 33.23 34.13 37.99
CA GLY A 4 32.22 33.09 38.17
C GLY A 4 30.92 33.37 37.41
N LEU A 5 30.55 34.61 37.21
CA LEU A 5 29.28 35.01 36.54
C LEU A 5 29.36 34.77 35.05
N GLY A 6 30.43 35.18 34.36
CA GLY A 6 30.54 35.00 32.93
C GLY A 6 30.61 33.54 32.44
N VAL A 7 31.16 32.64 33.27
CA VAL A 7 31.19 31.18 32.93
C VAL A 7 29.82 30.53 33.07
N ARG A 8 28.97 30.99 33.97
CA ARG A 8 27.59 30.49 34.14
C ARG A 8 26.70 30.93 32.98
N GLU A 9 26.76 32.21 32.62
CA GLU A 9 26.00 32.76 31.49
C GLU A 9 26.38 32.10 30.16
N ALA A 10 27.69 31.90 29.92
CA ALA A 10 28.14 31.19 28.70
C ALA A 10 27.66 29.73 28.66
N LYS A 11 27.63 29.03 29.79
CA LYS A 11 27.08 27.65 29.84
C LYS A 11 25.58 27.61 29.61
N GLU A 12 24.80 28.53 30.14
CA GLU A 12 23.36 28.59 29.91
C GLU A 12 23.03 28.88 28.45
N GLU A 13 23.74 29.77 27.79
CA GLU A 13 23.55 30.06 26.38
C GLU A 13 23.92 28.87 25.48
N VAL A 14 24.98 28.16 25.77
CA VAL A 14 25.37 26.93 25.06
C VAL A 14 24.28 25.85 25.20
N VAL A 15 23.75 25.64 26.41
CA VAL A 15 22.70 24.66 26.66
C VAL A 15 21.42 25.03 25.91
N LYS A 16 20.99 26.30 25.95
CA LYS A 16 19.82 26.77 25.19
C LYS A 16 20.01 26.56 23.69
N THR A 17 21.17 26.89 23.13
CA THR A 17 21.45 26.69 21.73
C THR A 17 21.42 25.21 21.34
N LEU A 18 22.00 24.32 22.15
CA LEU A 18 21.97 22.87 21.94
C LEU A 18 20.55 22.34 21.96
N LEU A 19 19.71 22.80 22.90
CA LEU A 19 18.31 22.38 22.99
C LEU A 19 17.49 22.85 21.76
N TRP A 20 17.73 24.08 21.29
CA TRP A 20 17.08 24.60 20.07
C TRP A 20 17.50 23.81 18.83
N VAL A 21 18.79 23.57 18.65
CA VAL A 21 19.32 22.80 17.50
C VAL A 21 18.80 21.36 17.56
N SER A 22 18.80 20.72 18.73
CA SER A 22 18.26 19.35 18.89
C SER A 22 16.76 19.28 18.60
N GLY A 23 15.98 20.29 19.03
CA GLY A 23 14.55 20.38 18.75
C GLY A 23 14.28 20.54 17.26
N VAL A 24 15.01 21.38 16.56
CA VAL A 24 14.85 21.60 15.11
C VAL A 24 15.23 20.35 14.31
N VAL A 25 16.30 19.65 14.69
CA VAL A 25 16.71 18.39 14.05
C VAL A 25 15.66 17.30 14.27
N LEU A 26 15.10 17.19 15.49
CA LEU A 26 14.06 16.19 15.79
C LEU A 26 12.76 16.45 15.00
N VAL A 27 12.32 17.71 14.91
CA VAL A 27 11.13 18.08 14.12
C VAL A 27 11.38 17.88 12.63
N GLY A 28 12.58 18.18 12.14
CA GLY A 28 12.96 17.94 10.74
C GLY A 28 12.94 16.46 10.38
N THR A 29 13.39 15.57 11.26
CA THR A 29 13.40 14.10 11.03
C THR A 29 11.99 13.53 11.02
N VAL A 30 11.08 14.02 11.86
CA VAL A 30 9.69 13.55 11.90
C VAL A 30 8.91 13.99 10.65
N LEU A 31 9.22 15.15 10.07
CA LEU A 31 8.56 15.65 8.86
C LEU A 31 8.98 14.90 7.58
N VAL A 32 10.17 14.26 7.57
CA VAL A 32 10.66 13.51 6.40
C VAL A 32 10.13 12.06 6.37
N THR A 33 9.63 11.52 7.48
CA THR A 33 9.14 10.12 7.55
C THR A 33 7.72 9.92 7.04
N SER A 34 7.02 10.96 6.62
CA SER A 34 5.68 10.85 6.02
C SER A 34 5.68 10.82 4.49
N VAL A 35 6.80 10.47 3.85
CA VAL A 35 6.78 10.02 2.45
C VAL A 35 6.12 8.66 2.46
N GLY A 36 4.78 8.66 2.33
CA GLY A 36 3.99 7.45 2.28
C GLY A 36 4.57 6.50 1.25
N ALA A 37 4.87 5.28 1.68
CA ALA A 37 5.01 4.15 0.80
C ALA A 37 3.61 3.88 0.17
N HIS A 38 3.16 4.79 -0.68
CA HIS A 38 2.15 4.46 -1.65
C HIS A 38 2.83 3.44 -2.56
N HIS A 39 2.47 2.18 -2.40
CA HIS A 39 2.78 1.16 -3.38
C HIS A 39 2.24 1.68 -4.72
N ALA A 40 3.15 2.22 -5.53
CA ALA A 40 2.80 2.73 -6.84
C ALA A 40 2.43 1.52 -7.70
N SER A 41 1.14 1.20 -7.81
CA SER A 41 0.63 0.19 -8.75
C SER A 41 0.79 0.64 -10.20
N GLY A 42 0.94 1.95 -10.43
CA GLY A 42 1.10 2.54 -11.75
C GLY A 42 2.20 1.97 -12.66
N PRO A 43 3.36 1.49 -12.17
CA PRO A 43 4.33 0.78 -13.00
C PRO A 43 3.82 -0.56 -13.54
N PHE A 44 2.90 -1.23 -12.83
CA PHE A 44 2.43 -2.58 -13.15
C PHE A 44 1.08 -2.59 -13.85
N TYR A 45 0.19 -1.65 -13.53
CA TYR A 45 -1.17 -1.56 -14.04
C TYR A 45 -1.41 -0.24 -14.75
N ASP A 46 -2.28 -0.23 -15.75
CA ASP A 46 -2.65 0.97 -16.50
C ASP A 46 -3.87 1.65 -15.84
N PRO A 47 -3.68 2.77 -15.12
CA PRO A 47 -4.76 3.44 -14.42
C PRO A 47 -5.76 4.14 -15.36
N GLU A 48 -5.40 4.35 -16.62
CA GLU A 48 -6.26 5.01 -17.60
C GLU A 48 -7.16 4.02 -18.34
N LYS A 49 -6.93 2.72 -18.16
CA LYS A 49 -7.71 1.66 -18.76
C LYS A 49 -8.50 0.86 -17.74
N SER A 50 -9.62 0.33 -18.18
CA SER A 50 -10.45 -0.59 -17.42
C SER A 50 -10.78 -1.79 -18.28
N VAL A 51 -10.69 -2.97 -17.69
CA VAL A 51 -11.13 -4.23 -18.29
C VAL A 51 -12.15 -4.89 -17.38
N GLU A 52 -13.04 -5.65 -18.00
CA GLU A 52 -14.06 -6.42 -17.31
C GLU A 52 -13.85 -7.90 -17.60
N ALA A 53 -13.90 -8.72 -16.57
CA ALA A 53 -13.93 -10.17 -16.66
C ALA A 53 -15.21 -10.70 -16.00
N VAL A 54 -16.00 -11.47 -16.75
CA VAL A 54 -17.19 -12.17 -16.25
C VAL A 54 -16.97 -13.65 -16.45
N GLY A 55 -17.01 -14.42 -15.38
CA GLY A 55 -16.75 -15.85 -15.49
C GLY A 55 -16.84 -16.60 -14.17
N THR A 56 -16.35 -17.82 -14.22
CA THR A 56 -16.38 -18.76 -13.09
C THR A 56 -15.07 -18.73 -12.33
N VAL A 57 -15.14 -18.57 -11.03
CA VAL A 57 -13.97 -18.67 -10.14
C VAL A 57 -13.41 -20.08 -10.18
N THR A 58 -12.13 -20.22 -10.45
CA THR A 58 -11.42 -21.49 -10.36
C THR A 58 -10.64 -21.61 -9.05
N LYS A 59 -10.15 -20.47 -8.50
CA LYS A 59 -9.37 -20.44 -7.27
C LYS A 59 -9.43 -19.05 -6.62
N PHE A 60 -9.44 -19.02 -5.30
CA PHE A 60 -9.22 -17.81 -4.51
C PHE A 60 -8.06 -18.03 -3.54
N VAL A 61 -7.09 -17.11 -3.53
CA VAL A 61 -5.91 -17.12 -2.67
C VAL A 61 -5.95 -15.89 -1.79
N PHE A 62 -6.34 -16.07 -0.53
CA PHE A 62 -6.46 -15.00 0.46
C PHE A 62 -5.22 -14.91 1.32
N ARG A 63 -4.30 -13.98 0.99
CA ARG A 63 -2.98 -13.88 1.63
C ARG A 63 -2.42 -12.47 1.62
N ASN A 64 -1.32 -12.27 2.35
CA ASN A 64 -0.44 -11.11 2.25
C ASN A 64 0.77 -11.45 1.35
N PRO A 65 1.39 -10.46 0.68
CA PRO A 65 1.00 -9.04 0.60
C PRO A 65 -0.18 -8.79 -0.33
N HIS A 66 -0.54 -9.71 -1.22
CA HIS A 66 -1.61 -9.58 -2.19
C HIS A 66 -2.41 -10.88 -2.27
N SER A 67 -3.73 -10.76 -2.29
CA SER A 67 -4.66 -11.85 -2.58
C SER A 67 -4.90 -11.95 -4.08
N PHE A 68 -5.32 -13.13 -4.56
CA PHE A 68 -5.57 -13.37 -5.98
C PHE A 68 -6.88 -14.14 -6.17
N VAL A 69 -7.64 -13.76 -7.19
CA VAL A 69 -8.75 -14.58 -7.68
C VAL A 69 -8.48 -14.98 -9.13
N TYR A 70 -8.70 -16.23 -9.44
CA TYR A 70 -8.55 -16.83 -10.76
C TYR A 70 -9.92 -17.10 -11.34
N VAL A 71 -10.16 -16.63 -12.57
CA VAL A 71 -11.48 -16.66 -13.21
C VAL A 71 -11.34 -17.14 -14.64
N ASP A 72 -12.11 -18.15 -15.02
CA ASP A 72 -12.29 -18.57 -16.40
C ASP A 72 -13.49 -17.85 -17.01
N ALA A 73 -13.23 -16.96 -17.94
CA ALA A 73 -14.26 -16.22 -18.67
C ALA A 73 -14.48 -16.81 -20.08
N VAL A 74 -15.73 -17.12 -20.40
CA VAL A 74 -16.09 -17.57 -21.75
C VAL A 74 -16.36 -16.37 -22.64
N ASN A 75 -15.60 -16.26 -23.71
CA ASN A 75 -15.71 -15.20 -24.70
C ASN A 75 -16.90 -15.44 -25.66
N ALA A 76 -17.29 -14.41 -26.41
CA ALA A 76 -18.39 -14.48 -27.36
C ALA A 76 -18.17 -15.52 -28.48
N ASP A 77 -16.92 -15.82 -28.81
CA ASP A 77 -16.55 -16.84 -29.81
C ASP A 77 -16.47 -18.28 -29.23
N GLY A 78 -16.80 -18.45 -27.93
CA GLY A 78 -16.76 -19.73 -27.24
C GLY A 78 -15.39 -20.10 -26.68
N SER A 79 -14.35 -19.31 -26.92
CA SER A 79 -13.04 -19.50 -26.30
C SER A 79 -13.06 -19.12 -24.82
N THR A 80 -12.09 -19.61 -24.06
CA THR A 80 -11.95 -19.28 -22.63
C THR A 80 -10.68 -18.46 -22.41
N THR A 81 -10.84 -17.36 -21.69
CA THR A 81 -9.71 -16.56 -21.17
C THR A 81 -9.57 -16.82 -19.67
N ALA A 82 -8.40 -17.30 -19.27
CA ALA A 82 -8.04 -17.43 -17.86
C ALA A 82 -7.50 -16.10 -17.35
N TRP A 83 -8.17 -15.51 -16.35
CA TRP A 83 -7.77 -14.28 -15.70
C TRP A 83 -7.12 -14.57 -14.37
N GLU A 84 -5.97 -13.95 -14.12
CA GLU A 84 -5.39 -13.81 -12.78
C GLU A 84 -5.59 -12.37 -12.33
N ILE A 85 -6.33 -12.18 -11.25
CA ILE A 85 -6.75 -10.88 -10.76
C ILE A 85 -6.12 -10.63 -9.40
N GLU A 86 -5.22 -9.67 -9.34
CA GLU A 86 -4.58 -9.24 -8.11
C GLU A 86 -5.54 -8.38 -7.28
N MET A 87 -5.60 -8.66 -6.01
CA MET A 87 -6.44 -7.96 -5.04
C MET A 87 -5.57 -7.41 -3.89
N GLY A 88 -6.18 -6.73 -2.95
CA GLY A 88 -5.50 -6.20 -1.78
C GLY A 88 -4.95 -7.29 -0.84
N ALA A 89 -4.13 -6.86 0.11
CA ALA A 89 -3.62 -7.69 1.18
C ALA A 89 -4.76 -8.25 2.04
N SER A 90 -4.68 -9.53 2.44
CA SER A 90 -5.71 -10.17 3.27
C SER A 90 -5.97 -9.42 4.56
N VAL A 91 -4.95 -8.85 5.20
CA VAL A 91 -5.10 -8.05 6.43
C VAL A 91 -5.98 -6.80 6.22
N SER A 92 -5.85 -6.14 5.06
CA SER A 92 -6.65 -4.96 4.72
C SER A 92 -8.07 -5.35 4.30
N MET A 93 -8.21 -6.45 3.59
CA MET A 93 -9.50 -6.98 3.14
C MET A 93 -10.32 -7.51 4.32
N SER A 94 -9.71 -8.19 5.29
CA SER A 94 -10.38 -8.68 6.50
C SER A 94 -11.02 -7.55 7.31
N ARG A 95 -10.40 -6.37 7.37
CA ARG A 95 -10.99 -5.20 8.03
C ARG A 95 -12.27 -4.70 7.34
N ARG A 96 -12.52 -5.13 6.11
CA ARG A 96 -13.72 -4.83 5.31
C ARG A 96 -14.68 -6.01 5.24
N GLY A 97 -14.47 -7.04 6.08
CA GLY A 97 -15.33 -8.20 6.19
C GLY A 97 -15.00 -9.36 5.25
N TRP A 98 -13.89 -9.29 4.49
CA TRP A 98 -13.48 -10.40 3.64
C TRP A 98 -12.84 -11.52 4.46
N THR A 99 -13.10 -12.76 4.04
CA THR A 99 -12.55 -13.98 4.62
C THR A 99 -12.03 -14.89 3.51
N PRO A 100 -11.26 -15.94 3.81
CA PRO A 100 -10.90 -16.96 2.83
C PRO A 100 -12.08 -17.61 2.11
N ASP A 101 -13.27 -17.58 2.75
CA ASP A 101 -14.51 -18.19 2.26
C ASP A 101 -15.43 -17.20 1.52
N THR A 102 -15.02 -15.93 1.36
CA THR A 102 -15.85 -14.90 0.70
C THR A 102 -16.10 -15.22 -0.77
N ILE A 103 -15.10 -15.80 -1.45
CA ILE A 103 -15.19 -16.26 -2.84
C ILE A 103 -14.78 -17.74 -2.87
N LYS A 104 -15.51 -18.55 -3.60
CA LYS A 104 -15.26 -19.99 -3.73
C LYS A 104 -15.15 -20.42 -5.18
N ALA A 105 -14.40 -21.48 -5.43
CA ALA A 105 -14.42 -22.13 -6.73
C ALA A 105 -15.85 -22.52 -7.14
N GLY A 106 -16.20 -22.19 -8.37
CA GLY A 106 -17.56 -22.37 -8.92
C GLY A 106 -18.44 -21.12 -8.85
N ASP A 107 -18.07 -20.10 -8.07
CA ASP A 107 -18.83 -18.85 -8.02
C ASP A 107 -18.78 -18.13 -9.38
N GLN A 108 -19.91 -17.54 -9.78
CA GLN A 108 -20.00 -16.65 -10.93
C GLN A 108 -19.76 -15.21 -10.48
N ILE A 109 -18.75 -14.59 -11.02
CA ILE A 109 -18.41 -13.22 -10.63
C ILE A 109 -18.17 -12.32 -11.86
N LYS A 110 -18.36 -11.04 -11.63
CA LYS A 110 -17.94 -9.95 -12.50
C LYS A 110 -16.86 -9.14 -11.79
N VAL A 111 -15.73 -8.99 -12.43
CA VAL A 111 -14.63 -8.17 -11.93
C VAL A 111 -14.36 -7.05 -12.91
N VAL A 112 -14.15 -5.84 -12.38
CA VAL A 112 -13.71 -4.68 -13.14
C VAL A 112 -12.39 -4.22 -12.51
N GLY A 113 -11.37 -4.05 -13.33
CA GLY A 113 -10.03 -3.69 -12.86
C GLY A 113 -9.18 -3.03 -13.94
N GLN A 114 -7.96 -2.68 -13.53
CA GLN A 114 -6.96 -2.12 -14.42
C GLN A 114 -6.14 -3.25 -15.07
N PRO A 115 -5.91 -3.23 -16.38
CA PRO A 115 -5.10 -4.25 -17.03
C PRO A 115 -3.62 -4.11 -16.65
N SER A 116 -2.92 -5.26 -16.61
CA SER A 116 -1.47 -5.28 -16.49
C SER A 116 -0.83 -4.56 -17.68
N ARG A 117 0.27 -3.85 -17.45
CA ARG A 117 1.12 -3.26 -18.50
C ARG A 117 2.03 -4.30 -19.14
N ALA A 118 2.31 -5.39 -18.44
CA ALA A 118 3.05 -6.53 -18.97
C ALA A 118 2.11 -7.41 -19.81
N PRO A 119 2.57 -7.93 -20.95
CA PRO A 119 1.81 -8.90 -21.73
C PRO A 119 1.66 -10.22 -20.98
#